data_5bae419e9448b3bd954d067ba292038a
#
_entry.id   5bae419e9448b3bd954d067ba292038a
#
_cell.length_a   1.000
_cell.length_b   1.000
_cell.length_c   1.000
_cell.angle_alpha   90.00
_cell.angle_beta   90.00
_cell.angle_gamma   90.00
#
_symmetry.space_group_name_H-M   'P 1'
#
loop_
_entity.id
_entity.type
_entity.pdbx_description
1 polymer ?
#
loop_
_entity_poly.entity_id
_entity_poly.type
_entity_poly.pdbx_seq_one_letter_code
_entity_poly.pdbx_strand_id
1 'polypeptide(L)'
;MSLASLDSKYPEKRALITGGASGLGLATAELLAARGWQLGLLDRDATRLAAAALDLRARGSPLCETYAVDTTDEAAVKSAVDNFAARCGGLDFAMNSAGVAVAGGMIETPAADWDWIMNINVLGVAHSCRAELPHLVASGGGIVINIASAASFACSGQMSAYNASKAAVVALSETLYQEFADHHVHVAAAMPGFFRTRLMDHARAPAAAAGFAQKMMDASNLEADAVALEIVSRAAAGATHIVLPRSYRWHWRFKRLAPRAYLRWMLSLQRRYAARAAARRQGK
;
A
#
# COMPACT_ATOMS: atom_id res chain seq x y z
N MET A 1 -4.40 11.89 17.10
CA MET A 1 -5.84 11.58 16.97
C MET A 1 -6.00 10.06 17.09
N SER A 2 -7.06 9.62 17.73
CA SER A 2 -7.42 8.20 17.82
C SER A 2 -8.31 7.81 16.64
N LEU A 3 -8.53 6.52 16.39
CA LEU A 3 -9.52 6.06 15.40
C LEU A 3 -10.95 6.58 15.72
N ALA A 4 -11.24 6.90 16.99
CA ALA A 4 -12.51 7.54 17.36
C ALA A 4 -12.72 8.90 16.67
N SER A 5 -11.64 9.64 16.37
CA SER A 5 -11.76 10.90 15.62
C SER A 5 -11.99 10.68 14.13
N LEU A 6 -11.59 9.53 13.57
CA LEU A 6 -11.95 9.15 12.20
C LEU A 6 -13.47 8.91 12.09
N ASP A 7 -14.02 8.12 13.02
CA ASP A 7 -15.45 7.81 13.04
C ASP A 7 -16.34 9.03 13.24
N SER A 8 -15.90 9.98 14.10
CA SER A 8 -16.67 11.21 14.32
C SER A 8 -16.55 12.20 13.16
N LYS A 9 -15.44 12.18 12.43
CA LYS A 9 -15.27 13.02 11.24
C LYS A 9 -16.06 12.51 10.03
N TYR A 10 -16.21 11.19 9.92
CA TYR A 10 -16.91 10.52 8.83
C TYR A 10 -18.04 9.63 9.37
N PRO A 11 -19.18 10.21 9.76
CA PRO A 11 -20.27 9.48 10.43
C PRO A 11 -20.93 8.42 9.55
N GLU A 12 -20.92 8.61 8.23
CA GLU A 12 -21.48 7.65 7.26
C GLU A 12 -20.58 6.41 7.06
N LYS A 13 -19.30 6.52 7.39
CA LYS A 13 -18.36 5.39 7.48
C LYS A 13 -18.27 4.53 6.23
N ARG A 14 -18.01 5.15 5.08
CA ARG A 14 -17.96 4.50 3.76
C ARG A 14 -16.52 4.35 3.30
N ALA A 15 -16.02 3.12 3.19
CA ALA A 15 -14.63 2.85 2.83
C ALA A 15 -14.50 1.91 1.65
N LEU A 16 -13.60 2.22 0.71
CA LEU A 16 -13.25 1.39 -0.43
C LEU A 16 -11.76 1.04 -0.39
N ILE A 17 -11.46 -0.25 -0.63
CA ILE A 17 -10.10 -0.78 -0.47
C ILE A 17 -9.74 -1.66 -1.67
N THR A 18 -8.70 -1.27 -2.43
CA THR A 18 -8.12 -2.13 -3.46
C THR A 18 -7.09 -3.08 -2.85
N GLY A 19 -6.97 -4.32 -3.38
CA GLY A 19 -6.19 -5.37 -2.72
C GLY A 19 -6.83 -5.81 -1.40
N GLY A 20 -8.16 -5.70 -1.30
CA GLY A 20 -8.93 -5.90 -0.07
C GLY A 20 -9.10 -7.35 0.37
N ALA A 21 -8.72 -8.32 -0.46
CA ALA A 21 -8.86 -9.74 -0.15
C ALA A 21 -7.66 -10.35 0.60
N SER A 22 -6.61 -9.57 0.88
CA SER A 22 -5.43 -10.11 1.56
C SER A 22 -4.54 -9.03 2.19
N GLY A 23 -3.60 -9.46 3.03
CA GLY A 23 -2.50 -8.62 3.53
C GLY A 23 -2.97 -7.33 4.21
N LEU A 24 -2.35 -6.21 3.85
CA LEU A 24 -2.63 -4.91 4.47
C LEU A 24 -4.03 -4.38 4.16
N GLY A 25 -4.51 -4.61 2.92
CA GLY A 25 -5.87 -4.21 2.53
C GLY A 25 -6.93 -4.92 3.37
N LEU A 26 -6.82 -6.24 3.53
CA LEU A 26 -7.73 -7.03 4.37
C LEU A 26 -7.63 -6.61 5.84
N ALA A 27 -6.43 -6.46 6.39
CA ALA A 27 -6.25 -6.02 7.77
C ALA A 27 -6.87 -4.62 8.03
N THR A 28 -6.81 -3.73 7.04
CA THR A 28 -7.50 -2.43 7.12
C THR A 28 -9.02 -2.61 7.06
N ALA A 29 -9.52 -3.47 6.19
CA ALA A 29 -10.94 -3.78 6.12
C ALA A 29 -11.47 -4.36 7.45
N GLU A 30 -10.71 -5.27 8.08
CA GLU A 30 -11.05 -5.84 9.40
C GLU A 30 -11.08 -4.78 10.50
N LEU A 31 -10.12 -3.86 10.51
CA LEU A 31 -10.07 -2.74 11.45
C LEU A 31 -11.29 -1.84 11.32
N LEU A 32 -11.71 -1.53 10.09
CA LEU A 32 -12.86 -0.67 9.80
C LEU A 32 -14.19 -1.40 10.03
N ALA A 33 -14.28 -2.70 9.67
CA ALA A 33 -15.46 -3.53 9.93
C ALA A 33 -15.84 -3.57 11.42
N ALA A 34 -14.84 -3.81 12.29
CA ALA A 34 -15.03 -3.81 13.74
C ALA A 34 -15.51 -2.46 14.32
N ARG A 35 -15.49 -1.41 13.51
CA ARG A 35 -15.96 -0.05 13.86
C ARG A 35 -17.25 0.34 13.15
N GLY A 36 -17.91 -0.62 12.47
CA GLY A 36 -19.18 -0.44 11.79
C GLY A 36 -19.09 0.34 10.46
N TRP A 37 -17.94 0.27 9.76
CA TRP A 37 -17.80 0.87 8.44
C TRP A 37 -18.47 0.01 7.36
N GLN A 38 -19.09 0.66 6.39
CA GLN A 38 -19.54 0.08 5.12
C GLN A 38 -18.31 -0.11 4.23
N LEU A 39 -18.13 -1.29 3.66
CA LEU A 39 -16.92 -1.66 2.95
C LEU A 39 -17.18 -2.03 1.50
N GLY A 40 -16.38 -1.49 0.59
CA GLY A 40 -16.19 -1.93 -0.78
C GLY A 40 -14.80 -2.54 -0.94
N LEU A 41 -14.71 -3.79 -1.33
CA LEU A 41 -13.44 -4.47 -1.55
C LEU A 41 -13.24 -4.76 -3.03
N LEU A 42 -12.13 -4.29 -3.58
CA LEU A 42 -11.68 -4.61 -4.93
C LEU A 42 -10.46 -5.53 -4.85
N ASP A 43 -10.53 -6.66 -5.53
CA ASP A 43 -9.40 -7.59 -5.70
C ASP A 43 -9.64 -8.45 -6.96
N ARG A 44 -8.60 -9.00 -7.55
CA ARG A 44 -8.74 -9.93 -8.68
C ARG A 44 -9.19 -11.33 -8.26
N ASP A 45 -9.04 -11.69 -6.99
CA ASP A 45 -9.37 -13.02 -6.44
C ASP A 45 -10.80 -13.04 -5.88
N ALA A 46 -11.76 -13.41 -6.73
CA ALA A 46 -13.18 -13.47 -6.37
C ALA A 46 -13.45 -14.44 -5.19
N THR A 47 -12.71 -15.54 -5.11
CA THR A 47 -12.90 -16.53 -4.05
C THR A 47 -12.50 -15.96 -2.69
N ARG A 48 -11.36 -15.29 -2.61
CA ARG A 48 -10.91 -14.64 -1.38
C ARG A 48 -11.79 -13.45 -1.01
N LEU A 49 -12.26 -12.67 -1.98
CA LEU A 49 -13.21 -11.58 -1.73
C LEU A 49 -14.48 -12.09 -1.06
N ALA A 50 -15.06 -13.20 -1.56
CA ALA A 50 -16.26 -13.77 -0.98
C ALA A 50 -16.05 -14.24 0.48
N ALA A 51 -14.92 -14.89 0.75
CA ALA A 51 -14.57 -15.31 2.11
C ALA A 51 -14.35 -14.10 3.04
N ALA A 52 -13.62 -13.08 2.59
CA ALA A 52 -13.38 -11.86 3.34
C ALA A 52 -14.69 -11.12 3.68
N ALA A 53 -15.62 -11.01 2.72
CA ALA A 53 -16.89 -10.34 2.94
C ALA A 53 -17.75 -11.01 4.03
N LEU A 54 -17.75 -12.33 4.10
CA LEU A 54 -18.46 -13.07 5.16
C LEU A 54 -17.85 -12.76 6.54
N ASP A 55 -16.53 -12.81 6.66
CA ASP A 55 -15.85 -12.52 7.91
C ASP A 55 -16.03 -11.05 8.35
N LEU A 56 -15.92 -10.11 7.42
CA LEU A 56 -16.06 -8.68 7.71
C LEU A 56 -17.47 -8.30 8.15
N ARG A 57 -18.51 -8.92 7.59
CA ARG A 57 -19.89 -8.76 8.08
C ARG A 57 -20.05 -9.33 9.48
N ALA A 58 -19.47 -10.50 9.76
CA ALA A 58 -19.48 -11.09 11.11
C ALA A 58 -18.71 -10.22 12.13
N ARG A 59 -17.71 -9.45 11.70
CA ARG A 59 -16.96 -8.50 12.53
C ARG A 59 -17.68 -7.18 12.78
N GLY A 60 -18.81 -6.92 12.13
CA GLY A 60 -19.65 -5.74 12.39
C GLY A 60 -19.78 -4.75 11.22
N SER A 61 -19.26 -5.06 10.03
CA SER A 61 -19.55 -4.24 8.85
C SER A 61 -21.02 -4.37 8.46
N PRO A 62 -21.79 -3.27 8.42
CA PRO A 62 -23.20 -3.33 8.07
C PRO A 62 -23.44 -3.63 6.58
N LEU A 63 -22.46 -3.32 5.75
CA LEU A 63 -22.43 -3.60 4.32
C LEU A 63 -21.01 -3.95 3.90
N CYS A 64 -20.82 -5.03 3.18
CA CYS A 64 -19.56 -5.37 2.54
C CYS A 64 -19.82 -5.85 1.11
N GLU A 65 -19.56 -4.97 0.15
CA GLU A 65 -19.65 -5.24 -1.29
C GLU A 65 -18.28 -5.70 -1.82
N THR A 66 -18.29 -6.58 -2.79
CA THR A 66 -17.07 -7.14 -3.38
C THR A 66 -17.08 -7.00 -4.90
N TYR A 67 -15.95 -6.62 -5.45
CA TYR A 67 -15.75 -6.40 -6.88
C TYR A 67 -14.51 -7.16 -7.35
N ALA A 68 -14.73 -8.21 -8.14
CA ALA A 68 -13.63 -8.99 -8.74
C ALA A 68 -13.06 -8.21 -9.93
N VAL A 69 -12.07 -7.35 -9.66
CA VAL A 69 -11.51 -6.39 -10.63
C VAL A 69 -10.00 -6.44 -10.62
N ASP A 70 -9.38 -6.44 -11.80
CA ASP A 70 -7.96 -6.12 -11.96
C ASP A 70 -7.79 -4.60 -12.00
N THR A 71 -6.95 -4.04 -11.15
CA THR A 71 -6.71 -2.59 -11.07
C THR A 71 -6.05 -2.01 -12.32
N THR A 72 -5.56 -2.85 -13.23
CA THR A 72 -5.05 -2.44 -14.55
C THR A 72 -6.16 -2.11 -15.54
N ASP A 73 -7.38 -2.55 -15.30
CA ASP A 73 -8.58 -2.20 -16.08
C ASP A 73 -9.25 -0.95 -15.48
N GLU A 74 -8.96 0.21 -16.06
CA GLU A 74 -9.48 1.50 -15.59
C GLU A 74 -11.01 1.54 -15.60
N ALA A 75 -11.65 0.99 -16.65
CA ALA A 75 -13.10 1.03 -16.77
C ALA A 75 -13.79 0.16 -15.73
N ALA A 76 -13.23 -1.03 -15.45
CA ALA A 76 -13.73 -1.92 -14.41
C ALA A 76 -13.55 -1.32 -13.02
N VAL A 77 -12.40 -0.68 -12.74
CA VAL A 77 -12.16 0.04 -11.49
C VAL A 77 -13.18 1.15 -11.30
N LYS A 78 -13.36 2.00 -12.33
CA LYS A 78 -14.33 3.09 -12.28
C LYS A 78 -15.75 2.58 -12.01
N SER A 79 -16.18 1.55 -12.73
CA SER A 79 -17.51 0.95 -12.53
C SER A 79 -17.70 0.40 -11.12
N ALA A 80 -16.69 -0.25 -10.53
CA ALA A 80 -16.75 -0.77 -9.17
C ALA A 80 -16.88 0.36 -8.12
N VAL A 81 -16.08 1.42 -8.28
CA VAL A 81 -16.12 2.59 -7.39
C VAL A 81 -17.48 3.31 -7.48
N ASP A 82 -17.97 3.57 -8.70
CA ASP A 82 -19.27 4.22 -8.93
C ASP A 82 -20.42 3.39 -8.32
N ASN A 83 -20.41 2.07 -8.50
CA ASN A 83 -21.41 1.17 -7.94
C ASN A 83 -21.40 1.19 -6.40
N PHE A 84 -20.20 1.13 -5.79
CA PHE A 84 -20.10 1.24 -4.33
C PHE A 84 -20.58 2.58 -3.82
N ALA A 85 -20.15 3.68 -4.42
CA ALA A 85 -20.56 5.03 -4.01
C ALA A 85 -22.07 5.24 -4.17
N ALA A 86 -22.67 4.74 -5.26
CA ALA A 86 -24.12 4.78 -5.45
C ALA A 86 -24.88 3.96 -4.38
N ARG A 87 -24.35 2.79 -4.01
CA ARG A 87 -24.94 1.89 -3.01
C ARG A 87 -24.91 2.48 -1.60
N CYS A 88 -23.82 3.19 -1.24
CA CYS A 88 -23.58 3.74 0.10
C CYS A 88 -23.94 5.24 0.21
N GLY A 89 -24.27 5.89 -0.89
CA GLY A 89 -24.52 7.33 -0.93
C GLY A 89 -23.24 8.19 -0.88
N GLY A 90 -22.08 7.67 -1.29
CA GLY A 90 -20.82 8.39 -1.37
C GLY A 90 -19.62 7.59 -0.90
N LEU A 91 -18.51 8.30 -0.63
CA LEU A 91 -17.25 7.73 -0.19
C LEU A 91 -16.57 8.66 0.83
N ASP A 92 -16.00 8.12 1.91
CA ASP A 92 -15.29 8.87 2.96
C ASP A 92 -13.81 8.48 3.08
N PHE A 93 -13.50 7.24 2.73
CA PHE A 93 -12.16 6.68 2.89
C PHE A 93 -11.83 5.76 1.72
N ALA A 94 -10.64 5.92 1.16
CA ALA A 94 -10.10 5.03 0.14
C ALA A 94 -8.69 4.55 0.53
N MET A 95 -8.40 3.25 0.30
CA MET A 95 -7.05 2.74 0.44
C MET A 95 -6.64 1.97 -0.81
N ASN A 96 -5.60 2.44 -1.48
CA ASN A 96 -5.02 1.83 -2.66
C ASN A 96 -3.86 0.90 -2.24
N SER A 97 -4.23 -0.37 -1.92
CA SER A 97 -3.29 -1.39 -1.40
C SER A 97 -2.95 -2.49 -2.41
N ALA A 98 -3.65 -2.57 -3.54
CA ALA A 98 -3.30 -3.51 -4.60
C ALA A 98 -1.85 -3.27 -5.08
N GLY A 99 -1.07 -4.34 -5.20
CA GLY A 99 0.31 -4.21 -5.64
C GLY A 99 1.05 -5.54 -5.67
N VAL A 100 2.16 -5.53 -6.40
CA VAL A 100 3.02 -6.69 -6.63
C VAL A 100 4.49 -6.31 -6.43
N ALA A 101 5.37 -7.31 -6.36
CA ALA A 101 6.81 -7.12 -6.23
C ALA A 101 7.56 -7.72 -7.42
N VAL A 102 8.63 -7.02 -7.82
CA VAL A 102 9.66 -7.52 -8.73
C VAL A 102 11.02 -7.33 -8.05
N ALA A 103 11.82 -8.37 -8.01
CA ALA A 103 13.21 -8.30 -7.57
C ALA A 103 14.13 -8.90 -8.64
N GLY A 104 15.32 -8.35 -8.75
CA GLY A 104 16.33 -8.69 -9.74
C GLY A 104 17.21 -7.49 -10.05
N GLY A 105 18.37 -7.72 -10.62
CA GLY A 105 19.26 -6.66 -11.13
C GLY A 105 18.63 -5.96 -12.34
N MET A 106 19.08 -4.76 -12.63
CA MET A 106 18.54 -3.96 -13.73
C MET A 106 18.69 -4.67 -15.09
N ILE A 107 19.80 -5.39 -15.28
CA ILE A 107 20.09 -6.09 -16.54
C ILE A 107 19.27 -7.39 -16.67
N GLU A 108 19.04 -8.07 -15.55
CA GLU A 108 18.34 -9.37 -15.50
C GLU A 108 16.82 -9.23 -15.46
N THR A 109 16.29 -8.05 -15.12
CA THR A 109 14.83 -7.83 -15.05
C THR A 109 14.26 -7.57 -16.43
N PRO A 110 13.42 -8.47 -16.98
CA PRO A 110 12.84 -8.32 -18.32
C PRO A 110 11.96 -7.06 -18.44
N ALA A 111 11.86 -6.48 -19.63
CA ALA A 111 10.96 -5.35 -19.91
C ALA A 111 9.51 -5.68 -19.54
N ALA A 112 9.05 -6.90 -19.82
CA ALA A 112 7.70 -7.35 -19.46
C ALA A 112 7.42 -7.33 -17.94
N ASP A 113 8.45 -7.49 -17.10
CA ASP A 113 8.28 -7.36 -15.64
C ASP A 113 8.22 -5.89 -15.20
N TRP A 114 8.92 -5.01 -15.90
CA TRP A 114 8.77 -3.57 -15.74
C TRP A 114 7.35 -3.11 -16.11
N ASP A 115 6.86 -3.49 -17.28
CA ASP A 115 5.51 -3.16 -17.73
C ASP A 115 4.46 -3.67 -16.74
N TRP A 116 4.60 -4.92 -16.31
CA TRP A 116 3.67 -5.56 -15.38
C TRP A 116 3.60 -4.82 -14.03
N ILE A 117 4.76 -4.51 -13.43
CA ILE A 117 4.76 -3.84 -12.12
C ILE A 117 4.32 -2.38 -12.21
N MET A 118 4.68 -1.67 -13.27
CA MET A 118 4.25 -0.28 -13.46
C MET A 118 2.75 -0.19 -13.71
N ASN A 119 2.19 -1.10 -14.51
CA ASN A 119 0.75 -1.15 -14.74
C ASN A 119 -0.03 -1.39 -13.44
N ILE A 120 0.40 -2.33 -12.60
CA ILE A 120 -0.31 -2.63 -11.34
C ILE A 120 -0.03 -1.57 -10.27
N ASN A 121 1.26 -1.33 -9.96
CA ASN A 121 1.64 -0.51 -8.80
C ASN A 121 1.48 0.99 -9.02
N VAL A 122 1.49 1.47 -10.25
CA VAL A 122 1.43 2.91 -10.57
C VAL A 122 0.13 3.26 -11.27
N LEU A 123 -0.13 2.67 -12.45
CA LEU A 123 -1.35 2.97 -13.20
C LEU A 123 -2.59 2.49 -12.44
N GLY A 124 -2.56 1.29 -11.82
CA GLY A 124 -3.65 0.80 -10.98
C GLY A 124 -4.00 1.74 -9.82
N VAL A 125 -2.99 2.34 -9.17
CA VAL A 125 -3.23 3.36 -8.13
C VAL A 125 -3.80 4.64 -8.75
N ALA A 126 -3.31 5.07 -9.91
CA ALA A 126 -3.83 6.24 -10.62
C ALA A 126 -5.29 6.04 -11.06
N HIS A 127 -5.64 4.87 -11.62
CA HIS A 127 -7.03 4.52 -11.98
C HIS A 127 -7.96 4.58 -10.77
N SER A 128 -7.52 3.99 -9.63
CA SER A 128 -8.28 4.02 -8.39
C SER A 128 -8.48 5.45 -7.89
N CYS A 129 -7.43 6.25 -7.79
CA CYS A 129 -7.54 7.65 -7.38
C CYS A 129 -8.47 8.46 -8.31
N ARG A 130 -8.38 8.28 -9.63
CA ARG A 130 -9.26 8.96 -10.60
C ARG A 130 -10.73 8.61 -10.42
N ALA A 131 -11.03 7.37 -10.04
CA ALA A 131 -12.39 6.93 -9.77
C ALA A 131 -12.89 7.41 -8.40
N GLU A 132 -12.06 7.37 -7.37
CA GLU A 132 -12.41 7.66 -5.98
C GLU A 132 -12.58 9.15 -5.68
N LEU A 133 -11.66 9.99 -6.19
CA LEU A 133 -11.58 11.41 -5.85
C LEU A 133 -12.87 12.20 -6.13
N PRO A 134 -13.59 12.03 -7.26
CA PRO A 134 -14.85 12.71 -7.50
C PRO A 134 -15.91 12.42 -6.42
N HIS A 135 -15.99 11.17 -5.95
CA HIS A 135 -16.94 10.77 -4.91
C HIS A 135 -16.55 11.31 -3.53
N LEU A 136 -15.26 11.36 -3.21
CA LEU A 136 -14.77 11.99 -1.98
C LEU A 136 -15.07 13.49 -1.96
N VAL A 137 -14.85 14.19 -3.08
CA VAL A 137 -15.18 15.62 -3.22
C VAL A 137 -16.69 15.83 -3.07
N ALA A 138 -17.51 15.03 -3.74
CA ALA A 138 -18.96 15.10 -3.65
C ALA A 138 -19.50 14.80 -2.23
N SER A 139 -18.78 14.01 -1.45
CA SER A 139 -19.08 13.74 -0.03
C SER A 139 -18.62 14.85 0.93
N GLY A 140 -18.03 15.93 0.43
CA GLY A 140 -17.54 17.05 1.23
C GLY A 140 -16.12 16.85 1.81
N GLY A 141 -15.38 15.89 1.31
CA GLY A 141 -14.02 15.56 1.69
C GLY A 141 -13.84 14.11 2.07
N GLY A 142 -12.60 13.72 2.39
CA GLY A 142 -12.30 12.32 2.73
C GLY A 142 -10.81 12.07 2.93
N ILE A 143 -10.44 10.80 2.99
CA ILE A 143 -9.06 10.35 3.10
C ILE A 143 -8.74 9.36 1.98
N VAL A 144 -7.63 9.57 1.28
CA VAL A 144 -7.01 8.60 0.37
C VAL A 144 -5.67 8.17 0.95
N ILE A 145 -5.44 6.87 1.05
CA ILE A 145 -4.15 6.30 1.47
C ILE A 145 -3.60 5.44 0.34
N ASN A 146 -2.51 5.88 -0.28
CA ASN A 146 -1.81 5.11 -1.29
C ASN A 146 -0.66 4.32 -0.66
N ILE A 147 -0.64 3.00 -0.87
CA ILE A 147 0.38 2.14 -0.30
C ILE A 147 1.62 2.12 -1.19
N ALA A 148 2.59 2.94 -0.80
CA ALA A 148 3.95 2.92 -1.32
C ALA A 148 4.78 1.81 -0.62
N SER A 149 6.02 2.10 -0.25
CA SER A 149 6.92 1.22 0.51
C SER A 149 8.13 2.01 1.00
N ALA A 150 8.82 1.52 2.01
CA ALA A 150 10.17 1.99 2.35
C ALA A 150 11.15 1.87 1.16
N ALA A 151 10.89 0.98 0.20
CA ALA A 151 11.62 0.86 -1.06
C ALA A 151 11.65 2.16 -1.87
N SER A 152 10.62 3.01 -1.76
CA SER A 152 10.54 4.32 -2.44
C SER A 152 11.68 5.27 -2.10
N PHE A 153 12.22 5.16 -0.88
CA PHE A 153 13.35 5.99 -0.43
C PHE A 153 14.62 5.20 -0.11
N ALA A 154 14.53 3.94 0.31
CA ALA A 154 15.71 3.11 0.58
C ALA A 154 16.49 2.82 -0.69
N CYS A 155 15.82 2.61 -1.81
CA CYS A 155 16.41 2.33 -3.13
C CYS A 155 17.47 1.22 -3.05
N SER A 156 17.12 0.12 -2.38
CA SER A 156 18.02 -1.04 -2.27
C SER A 156 18.33 -1.62 -3.65
N GLY A 157 19.57 -2.02 -3.87
CA GLY A 157 19.96 -2.74 -5.10
C GLY A 157 19.13 -4.01 -5.30
N GLN A 158 19.11 -4.51 -6.53
CA GLN A 158 18.35 -5.71 -6.93
C GLN A 158 16.80 -5.56 -6.83
N MET A 159 16.28 -4.32 -6.89
CA MET A 159 14.84 -4.04 -6.81
C MET A 159 14.47 -2.80 -7.65
N SER A 160 15.12 -2.56 -8.77
CA SER A 160 14.99 -1.30 -9.53
C SER A 160 13.56 -1.00 -9.91
N ALA A 161 12.84 -1.96 -10.51
CA ALA A 161 11.45 -1.77 -10.93
C ALA A 161 10.50 -1.52 -9.76
N TYR A 162 10.65 -2.28 -8.66
CA TYR A 162 9.84 -2.08 -7.46
C TYR A 162 10.12 -0.74 -6.79
N ASN A 163 11.40 -0.36 -6.61
CA ASN A 163 11.77 0.94 -6.05
C ASN A 163 11.19 2.10 -6.86
N ALA A 164 11.31 2.03 -8.20
CA ALA A 164 10.77 3.04 -9.11
C ALA A 164 9.25 3.15 -9.01
N SER A 165 8.53 2.01 -9.04
CA SER A 165 7.07 1.99 -8.94
C SER A 165 6.59 2.59 -7.61
N LYS A 166 7.23 2.25 -6.48
CA LYS A 166 6.84 2.78 -5.18
C LYS A 166 7.26 4.23 -4.96
N ALA A 167 8.31 4.71 -5.61
CA ALA A 167 8.65 6.13 -5.63
C ALA A 167 7.64 6.95 -6.45
N ALA A 168 7.15 6.41 -7.56
CA ALA A 168 6.09 7.04 -8.36
C ALA A 168 4.79 7.21 -7.56
N VAL A 169 4.40 6.20 -6.75
CA VAL A 169 3.24 6.30 -5.85
C VAL A 169 3.39 7.42 -4.82
N VAL A 170 4.61 7.63 -4.27
CA VAL A 170 4.86 8.75 -3.35
C VAL A 170 4.68 10.09 -4.07
N ALA A 171 5.28 10.25 -5.25
CA ALA A 171 5.17 11.49 -6.04
C ALA A 171 3.71 11.77 -6.44
N LEU A 172 2.97 10.76 -6.91
CA LEU A 172 1.55 10.88 -7.20
C LEU A 172 0.76 11.35 -5.97
N SER A 173 1.00 10.75 -4.81
CA SER A 173 0.30 11.10 -3.57
C SER A 173 0.61 12.53 -3.12
N GLU A 174 1.86 12.98 -3.26
CA GLU A 174 2.28 14.36 -2.95
C GLU A 174 1.61 15.38 -3.89
N THR A 175 1.44 15.03 -5.16
CA THR A 175 0.73 15.86 -6.15
C THR A 175 -0.76 15.94 -5.83
N LEU A 176 -1.41 14.80 -5.63
CA LEU A 176 -2.85 14.76 -5.30
C LEU A 176 -3.17 15.45 -3.97
N TYR A 177 -2.26 15.40 -2.98
CA TYR A 177 -2.42 16.15 -1.74
C TYR A 177 -2.57 17.66 -2.00
N GLN A 178 -1.82 18.22 -2.97
CA GLN A 178 -1.90 19.64 -3.32
C GLN A 178 -3.15 19.94 -4.17
N GLU A 179 -3.45 19.08 -5.15
CA GLU A 179 -4.60 19.28 -6.05
C GLU A 179 -5.96 19.24 -5.33
N PHE A 180 -6.06 18.43 -4.26
CA PHE A 180 -7.33 18.18 -3.58
C PHE A 180 -7.44 18.80 -2.17
N ALA A 181 -6.45 19.62 -1.76
CA ALA A 181 -6.44 20.28 -0.45
C ALA A 181 -7.70 21.15 -0.23
N ASP A 182 -8.06 21.96 -1.22
CA ASP A 182 -9.21 22.85 -1.16
C ASP A 182 -10.56 22.11 -1.18
N HIS A 183 -10.55 20.84 -1.56
CA HIS A 183 -11.72 19.97 -1.54
C HIS A 183 -11.84 19.15 -0.24
N HIS A 184 -11.03 19.46 0.78
CA HIS A 184 -10.98 18.75 2.07
C HIS A 184 -10.66 17.25 1.93
N VAL A 185 -10.03 16.83 0.83
CA VAL A 185 -9.54 15.46 0.65
C VAL A 185 -8.08 15.39 1.09
N HIS A 186 -7.83 14.59 2.13
CA HIS A 186 -6.48 14.34 2.62
C HIS A 186 -5.87 13.13 1.92
N VAL A 187 -4.77 13.33 1.19
CA VAL A 187 -4.05 12.24 0.51
C VAL A 187 -2.74 11.94 1.24
N ALA A 188 -2.53 10.66 1.56
CA ALA A 188 -1.36 10.17 2.28
C ALA A 188 -0.63 9.06 1.52
N ALA A 189 0.70 9.10 1.52
CA ALA A 189 1.56 8.00 1.08
C ALA A 189 2.01 7.19 2.30
N ALA A 190 1.59 5.92 2.38
CA ALA A 190 2.09 4.99 3.38
C ALA A 190 3.32 4.24 2.86
N MET A 191 4.41 4.29 3.61
CA MET A 191 5.71 3.71 3.26
C MET A 191 6.13 2.65 4.31
N PRO A 192 5.44 1.50 4.38
CA PRO A 192 5.83 0.43 5.28
C PRO A 192 7.16 -0.22 4.83
N GLY A 193 7.96 -0.65 5.81
CA GLY A 193 9.08 -1.56 5.62
C GLY A 193 8.61 -3.00 5.52
N PHE A 194 9.50 -3.94 5.83
CA PHE A 194 9.12 -5.35 5.86
C PHE A 194 8.18 -5.64 7.02
N PHE A 195 7.06 -6.31 6.73
CA PHE A 195 6.12 -6.88 7.68
C PHE A 195 5.53 -8.16 7.07
N ARG A 196 4.90 -9.00 7.88
CA ARG A 196 4.33 -10.25 7.40
C ARG A 196 3.17 -9.98 6.46
N THR A 197 3.31 -10.41 5.20
CA THR A 197 2.34 -10.21 4.13
C THR A 197 2.52 -11.25 3.04
N ARG A 198 1.50 -11.41 2.21
CA ARG A 198 1.50 -12.32 1.06
C ARG A 198 2.07 -11.70 -0.22
N LEU A 199 2.72 -10.55 -0.14
CA LEU A 199 3.27 -9.83 -1.30
C LEU A 199 4.20 -10.71 -2.15
N MET A 200 4.92 -11.64 -1.50
CA MET A 200 5.85 -12.54 -2.19
C MET A 200 5.20 -13.72 -2.89
N ASP A 201 3.92 -14.05 -2.60
CA ASP A 201 3.21 -15.18 -3.22
C ASP A 201 3.13 -15.02 -4.74
N HIS A 202 3.10 -13.78 -5.24
CA HIS A 202 3.02 -13.44 -6.66
C HIS A 202 4.22 -12.63 -7.15
N ALA A 203 5.30 -12.55 -6.35
CA ALA A 203 6.47 -11.78 -6.75
C ALA A 203 7.19 -12.46 -7.94
N ARG A 204 7.63 -11.64 -8.90
CA ARG A 204 8.55 -12.07 -9.95
C ARG A 204 9.97 -11.78 -9.48
N ALA A 205 10.68 -12.85 -9.09
CA ALA A 205 12.01 -12.71 -8.51
C ALA A 205 12.83 -14.00 -8.68
N PRO A 206 14.15 -13.91 -8.88
CA PRO A 206 15.03 -15.05 -8.72
C PRO A 206 14.90 -15.64 -7.31
N ALA A 207 15.01 -16.98 -7.18
CA ALA A 207 14.80 -17.70 -5.91
C ALA A 207 15.62 -17.13 -4.74
N ALA A 208 16.86 -16.69 -5.00
CA ALA A 208 17.72 -16.10 -3.98
C ALA A 208 17.19 -14.74 -3.46
N ALA A 209 16.63 -13.90 -4.34
CA ALA A 209 16.05 -12.61 -3.97
C ALA A 209 14.73 -12.79 -3.22
N ALA A 210 13.87 -13.69 -3.69
CA ALA A 210 12.63 -14.07 -3.01
C ALA A 210 12.91 -14.60 -1.59
N GLY A 211 13.88 -15.51 -1.45
CA GLY A 211 14.27 -16.05 -0.15
C GLY A 211 14.85 -15.00 0.82
N PHE A 212 15.53 -13.97 0.32
CA PHE A 212 15.98 -12.86 1.16
C PHE A 212 14.80 -12.01 1.65
N ALA A 213 13.89 -11.64 0.76
CA ALA A 213 12.70 -10.86 1.11
C ALA A 213 11.84 -11.60 2.12
N GLN A 214 11.61 -12.91 1.92
CA GLN A 214 10.86 -13.75 2.86
C GLN A 214 11.52 -13.76 4.25
N LYS A 215 12.84 -13.96 4.33
CA LYS A 215 13.57 -13.91 5.62
C LYS A 215 13.42 -12.57 6.34
N MET A 216 13.43 -11.46 5.59
CA MET A 216 13.23 -10.13 6.17
C MET A 216 11.80 -9.93 6.70
N MET A 217 10.81 -10.50 6.02
CA MET A 217 9.42 -10.48 6.48
C MET A 217 9.24 -11.37 7.73
N ASP A 218 9.80 -12.57 7.73
CA ASP A 218 9.73 -13.50 8.85
C ASP A 218 10.44 -12.97 10.10
N ALA A 219 11.53 -12.23 9.90
CA ALA A 219 12.26 -11.57 10.98
C ALA A 219 11.58 -10.28 11.50
N SER A 220 10.53 -9.83 10.82
CA SER A 220 9.77 -8.68 11.27
C SER A 220 8.79 -9.06 12.37
N ASN A 221 8.76 -8.26 13.44
CA ASN A 221 7.76 -8.38 14.51
C ASN A 221 6.49 -7.58 14.20
N LEU A 222 6.36 -7.05 12.96
CA LEU A 222 5.20 -6.26 12.55
C LEU A 222 4.20 -7.18 11.83
N GLU A 223 3.02 -7.28 12.39
CA GLU A 223 1.86 -7.94 11.77
C GLU A 223 1.05 -6.92 10.96
N ALA A 224 0.26 -7.41 10.01
CA ALA A 224 -0.50 -6.54 9.10
C ALA A 224 -1.54 -5.66 9.83
N ASP A 225 -2.15 -6.18 10.90
CA ASP A 225 -3.13 -5.46 11.73
C ASP A 225 -2.52 -4.26 12.45
N ALA A 226 -1.34 -4.44 13.07
CA ALA A 226 -0.61 -3.36 13.72
C ALA A 226 -0.16 -2.28 12.71
N VAL A 227 0.27 -2.69 11.51
CA VAL A 227 0.63 -1.78 10.43
C VAL A 227 -0.59 -1.02 9.93
N ALA A 228 -1.73 -1.69 9.71
CA ALA A 228 -2.99 -1.08 9.30
C ALA A 228 -3.46 -0.04 10.32
N LEU A 229 -3.47 -0.39 11.61
CA LEU A 229 -3.85 0.50 12.70
C LEU A 229 -2.98 1.77 12.74
N GLU A 230 -1.66 1.64 12.65
CA GLU A 230 -0.74 2.80 12.66
C GLU A 230 -0.93 3.67 11.40
N ILE A 231 -1.12 3.07 10.22
CA ILE A 231 -1.35 3.80 8.96
C ILE A 231 -2.64 4.60 9.04
N VAL A 232 -3.76 3.96 9.35
CA VAL A 232 -5.08 4.61 9.41
C VAL A 232 -5.10 5.69 10.48
N SER A 233 -4.58 5.40 11.68
CA SER A 233 -4.51 6.38 12.78
C SER A 233 -3.70 7.62 12.41
N ARG A 234 -2.60 7.45 11.68
CA ARG A 234 -1.74 8.57 11.27
C ARG A 234 -2.31 9.37 10.11
N ALA A 235 -2.94 8.71 9.15
CA ALA A 235 -3.66 9.40 8.08
C ALA A 235 -4.82 10.22 8.65
N ALA A 236 -5.60 9.64 9.57
CA ALA A 236 -6.66 10.35 10.29
C ALA A 236 -6.14 11.57 11.08
N ALA A 237 -4.88 11.50 11.56
CA ALA A 237 -4.20 12.62 12.22
C ALA A 237 -3.60 13.66 11.26
N GLY A 238 -3.82 13.54 9.93
CA GLY A 238 -3.33 14.46 8.92
C GLY A 238 -1.88 14.21 8.48
N ALA A 239 -1.32 13.03 8.73
CA ALA A 239 0.03 12.71 8.25
C ALA A 239 0.02 12.40 6.76
N THR A 240 0.80 13.14 5.96
CA THR A 240 0.95 12.94 4.51
C THR A 240 1.96 11.84 4.17
N HIS A 241 3.00 11.68 4.98
CA HIS A 241 4.04 10.66 4.83
C HIS A 241 4.04 9.73 6.04
N ILE A 242 3.62 8.49 5.83
CA ILE A 242 3.47 7.50 6.91
C ILE A 242 4.56 6.44 6.77
N VAL A 243 5.73 6.73 7.35
CA VAL A 243 6.90 5.82 7.34
C VAL A 243 6.84 4.89 8.53
N LEU A 244 6.91 3.57 8.28
CA LEU A 244 6.87 2.50 9.29
C LEU A 244 7.96 1.44 9.02
N PRO A 245 8.54 0.84 10.07
CA PRO A 245 8.43 1.21 11.49
C PRO A 245 9.01 2.60 11.78
N ARG A 246 8.80 3.11 13.00
CA ARG A 246 9.28 4.45 13.39
C ARG A 246 10.80 4.63 13.20
N SER A 247 11.58 3.57 13.35
CA SER A 247 13.02 3.58 13.08
C SER A 247 13.37 3.94 11.62
N TYR A 248 12.51 3.64 10.65
CA TYR A 248 12.74 3.96 9.24
C TYR A 248 12.55 5.45 8.92
N ARG A 249 11.89 6.22 9.82
CA ARG A 249 11.79 7.69 9.67
C ARG A 249 13.16 8.37 9.66
N TRP A 250 14.13 7.81 10.42
CA TRP A 250 15.50 8.31 10.39
C TRP A 250 16.14 8.11 9.00
N HIS A 251 15.98 6.93 8.39
CA HIS A 251 16.46 6.65 7.04
C HIS A 251 15.86 7.61 6.01
N TRP A 252 14.54 7.81 6.09
CA TRP A 252 13.81 8.71 5.22
C TRP A 252 14.29 10.16 5.35
N ARG A 253 14.47 10.66 6.58
CA ARG A 253 15.01 11.99 6.85
C ARG A 253 16.45 12.13 6.39
N PHE A 254 17.31 11.15 6.69
CA PHE A 254 18.71 11.16 6.30
C PHE A 254 18.86 11.24 4.77
N LYS A 255 18.09 10.45 4.02
CA LYS A 255 18.11 10.53 2.55
C LYS A 255 17.71 11.91 2.03
N ARG A 256 16.71 12.56 2.62
CA ARG A 256 16.24 13.90 2.20
C ARG A 256 17.26 15.00 2.51
N LEU A 257 17.93 14.91 3.65
CA LEU A 257 18.89 15.93 4.11
C LEU A 257 20.27 15.76 3.49
N ALA A 258 20.75 14.51 3.30
CA ALA A 258 22.07 14.20 2.82
C ALA A 258 22.07 13.03 1.81
N PRO A 259 21.47 13.17 0.61
CA PRO A 259 21.21 12.06 -0.30
C PRO A 259 22.49 11.33 -0.73
N ARG A 260 23.59 12.06 -1.01
CA ARG A 260 24.87 11.43 -1.39
C ARG A 260 25.48 10.60 -0.26
N ALA A 261 25.43 11.09 0.98
CA ALA A 261 25.93 10.37 2.15
C ALA A 261 25.08 9.12 2.42
N TYR A 262 23.78 9.23 2.31
CA TYR A 262 22.85 8.11 2.44
C TYR A 262 23.13 7.00 1.42
N LEU A 263 23.28 7.33 0.15
CA LEU A 263 23.57 6.34 -0.90
C LEU A 263 24.92 5.62 -0.69
N ARG A 264 25.97 6.36 -0.28
CA ARG A 264 27.27 5.76 0.07
C ARG A 264 27.14 4.81 1.28
N TRP A 265 26.39 5.20 2.28
CA TRP A 265 26.11 4.40 3.46
C TRP A 265 25.32 3.13 3.09
N MET A 266 24.27 3.22 2.29
CA MET A 266 23.50 2.07 1.79
C MET A 266 24.38 1.10 1.00
N LEU A 267 25.25 1.61 0.11
CA LEU A 267 26.20 0.80 -0.63
C LEU A 267 27.17 0.06 0.32
N SER A 268 27.65 0.72 1.37
CA SER A 268 28.53 0.09 2.37
C SER A 268 27.84 -1.05 3.12
N LEU A 269 26.57 -0.87 3.48
CA LEU A 269 25.75 -1.92 4.10
C LEU A 269 25.57 -3.11 3.16
N GLN A 270 25.19 -2.87 1.91
CA GLN A 270 25.00 -3.92 0.92
C GLN A 270 26.28 -4.76 0.72
N ARG A 271 27.45 -4.11 0.63
CA ARG A 271 28.76 -4.79 0.52
C ARG A 271 29.04 -5.64 1.76
N ARG A 272 28.77 -5.16 2.97
CA ARG A 272 28.94 -5.92 4.22
C ARG A 272 28.03 -7.15 4.27
N TYR A 273 26.77 -7.02 3.84
CA TYR A 273 25.86 -8.17 3.77
C TYR A 273 26.32 -9.20 2.73
N ALA A 274 26.73 -8.77 1.55
CA ALA A 274 27.27 -9.66 0.51
C ALA A 274 28.51 -10.43 1.00
N ALA A 275 29.46 -9.75 1.63
CA ALA A 275 30.65 -10.37 2.19
C ALA A 275 30.32 -11.43 3.27
N ARG A 276 29.40 -11.11 4.18
CA ARG A 276 28.94 -12.08 5.21
C ARG A 276 28.23 -13.29 4.60
N ALA A 277 27.42 -13.09 3.55
CA ALA A 277 26.75 -14.18 2.86
C ALA A 277 27.75 -15.09 2.13
N ALA A 278 28.79 -14.53 1.50
CA ALA A 278 29.87 -15.29 0.86
C ALA A 278 30.67 -16.12 1.88
N ALA A 279 31.08 -15.52 3.01
CA ALA A 279 31.80 -16.21 4.07
C ALA A 279 31.01 -17.41 4.66
N ARG A 280 29.71 -17.28 4.82
CA ARG A 280 28.84 -18.38 5.28
C ARG A 280 28.70 -19.52 4.27
N ARG A 281 28.86 -19.26 2.97
CA ARG A 281 28.84 -20.31 1.92
C ARG A 281 30.17 -21.06 1.81
N GLN A 282 31.28 -20.42 2.16
CA GLN A 282 32.62 -21.03 2.12
C GLN A 282 32.93 -21.82 3.41
N GLY A 283 32.25 -21.55 4.51
CA GLY A 283 32.43 -22.28 5.79
C GLY A 283 31.46 -23.46 5.98
N LYS A 284 30.74 -23.86 4.92
CA LYS A 284 29.99 -25.10 4.79
C LYS A 284 30.62 -25.99 3.73
#